data_81de1a5ccbc194cd72841ad22efcffdf
#
_entry.id   81de1a5ccbc194cd72841ad22efcffdf
#
_cell.length_a   1.000
_cell.length_b   1.000
_cell.length_c   1.000
_cell.angle_alpha   90.00
_cell.angle_beta   90.00
_cell.angle_gamma   90.00
#
_symmetry.space_group_name_H-M   'P 1'
#
loop_
_entity.id
_entity.type
_entity.pdbx_description
1 polymer ?
#
loop_
_entity_poly.entity_id
_entity_poly.type
_entity_poly.pdbx_seq_one_letter_code
_entity_poly.pdbx_strand_id
1 'polypeptide(L)'
;MINQDYAWGQDSRKDFMLSMANLYPQAKPAVDQLPKFGAGQYGTEISALMSQPVDLIHSSLWGGDLQAFILQSAPRGMFKKSQVVLTAADHVLPGLGNKMPDGTIIGARGAYGLMAPPSPLNTWWWNTYSKAYNVYPVQAPYRMAQALMGLKLAVEKAMAANKGKKPSTEIMAASLRGSEWPSPAGKISMALSNGQQAIQDTAIGRTQWNEAKKMVMLEDIQRFNATCVNPPLNIKSEDWLKSGFAGAKCDSAAGNDKKPKK
;
A
#
# COMPACT_ATOMS: atom_id res chain seq x y z
N MET A 1 -12.22 -10.00 9.58
CA MET A 1 -11.58 -8.71 9.17
C MET A 1 -11.60 -7.75 10.33
N ILE A 2 -10.66 -6.78 10.34
CA ILE A 2 -10.69 -5.63 11.23
C ILE A 2 -10.25 -4.37 10.49
N ASN A 3 -11.12 -3.37 10.43
CA ASN A 3 -10.89 -2.11 9.74
C ASN A 3 -11.42 -0.95 10.60
N GLN A 4 -10.89 0.26 10.44
CA GLN A 4 -11.36 1.42 11.22
C GLN A 4 -12.74 1.88 10.76
N ASP A 5 -13.61 2.29 11.69
CA ASP A 5 -14.97 2.77 11.39
C ASP A 5 -14.97 4.20 10.87
N TYR A 6 -14.52 4.38 9.65
CA TYR A 6 -14.64 5.60 8.84
C TYR A 6 -14.47 5.24 7.35
N ALA A 7 -14.65 6.20 6.43
CA ALA A 7 -14.71 5.96 4.99
C ALA A 7 -13.59 5.04 4.47
N TRP A 8 -12.32 5.29 4.82
CA TRP A 8 -11.20 4.45 4.42
C TRP A 8 -11.34 2.98 4.83
N GLY A 9 -11.68 2.73 6.10
CA GLY A 9 -11.80 1.36 6.61
C GLY A 9 -13.03 0.64 6.06
N GLN A 10 -14.14 1.36 5.92
CA GLN A 10 -15.38 0.83 5.32
C GLN A 10 -15.19 0.49 3.83
N ASP A 11 -14.55 1.36 3.06
CA ASP A 11 -14.23 1.11 1.65
C ASP A 11 -13.27 -0.07 1.52
N SER A 12 -12.19 -0.11 2.30
CA SER A 12 -11.23 -1.21 2.29
C SER A 12 -11.87 -2.56 2.64
N ARG A 13 -12.79 -2.58 3.61
CA ARG A 13 -13.59 -3.75 3.96
C ARG A 13 -14.44 -4.22 2.78
N LYS A 14 -15.17 -3.30 2.16
CA LYS A 14 -16.03 -3.57 1.00
C LYS A 14 -15.22 -4.08 -0.19
N ASP A 15 -14.13 -3.41 -0.52
CA ASP A 15 -13.27 -3.78 -1.64
C ASP A 15 -12.65 -5.17 -1.43
N PHE A 16 -12.20 -5.47 -0.22
CA PHE A 16 -11.70 -6.80 0.11
C PHE A 16 -12.78 -7.88 -0.05
N MET A 17 -14.00 -7.64 0.44
CA MET A 17 -15.10 -8.59 0.30
C MET A 17 -15.49 -8.82 -1.16
N LEU A 18 -15.58 -7.77 -1.97
CA LEU A 18 -15.88 -7.87 -3.40
C LEU A 18 -14.76 -8.63 -4.14
N SER A 19 -13.51 -8.37 -3.79
CA SER A 19 -12.36 -9.08 -4.36
C SER A 19 -12.39 -10.56 -4.02
N MET A 20 -12.66 -10.91 -2.75
CA MET A 20 -12.77 -12.29 -2.32
C MET A 20 -13.93 -13.03 -2.98
N ALA A 21 -15.07 -12.38 -3.17
CA ALA A 21 -16.22 -12.98 -3.86
C ALA A 21 -15.90 -13.39 -5.31
N ASN A 22 -14.99 -12.67 -5.98
CA ASN A 22 -14.55 -13.00 -7.34
C ASN A 22 -13.38 -13.98 -7.37
N LEU A 23 -12.37 -13.78 -6.52
CA LEU A 23 -11.13 -14.55 -6.59
C LEU A 23 -11.18 -15.86 -5.81
N TYR A 24 -11.98 -15.91 -4.76
CA TYR A 24 -12.12 -17.08 -3.88
C TYR A 24 -13.54 -17.17 -3.31
N PRO A 25 -14.56 -17.48 -4.14
CA PRO A 25 -15.97 -17.40 -3.77
C PRO A 25 -16.39 -18.37 -2.66
N GLN A 26 -15.62 -19.41 -2.40
CA GLN A 26 -15.83 -20.34 -1.28
C GLN A 26 -15.43 -19.77 0.08
N ALA A 27 -14.65 -18.67 0.13
CA ALA A 27 -14.32 -18.01 1.39
C ALA A 27 -15.56 -17.38 2.02
N LYS A 28 -15.74 -17.62 3.32
CA LYS A 28 -16.85 -17.07 4.10
C LYS A 28 -16.32 -16.10 5.15
N PRO A 29 -16.85 -14.88 5.23
CA PRO A 29 -16.55 -13.98 6.34
C PRO A 29 -17.01 -14.62 7.65
N ALA A 30 -16.08 -14.79 8.60
CA ALA A 30 -16.37 -15.36 9.90
C ALA A 30 -16.58 -14.28 10.97
N VAL A 31 -15.68 -13.29 11.01
CA VAL A 31 -15.69 -12.19 11.99
C VAL A 31 -15.39 -10.89 11.26
N ASP A 32 -16.11 -9.84 11.60
CA ASP A 32 -15.97 -8.52 11.00
C ASP A 32 -16.04 -7.46 12.11
N GLN A 33 -14.98 -6.67 12.25
CA GLN A 33 -14.82 -5.68 13.32
C GLN A 33 -14.53 -4.30 12.72
N LEU A 34 -15.24 -3.30 13.24
CA LEU A 34 -15.07 -1.89 12.85
C LEU A 34 -14.86 -1.03 14.10
N PRO A 35 -13.68 -1.10 14.74
CA PRO A 35 -13.36 -0.21 15.85
C PRO A 35 -13.29 1.24 15.40
N LYS A 36 -13.57 2.17 16.31
CA LYS A 36 -13.44 3.61 16.07
C LYS A 36 -11.98 3.95 15.71
N PHE A 37 -11.83 4.97 14.86
CA PHE A 37 -10.51 5.55 14.60
C PHE A 37 -9.93 6.12 15.90
N GLY A 38 -8.67 5.80 16.18
CA GLY A 38 -7.99 6.22 17.41
C GLY A 38 -8.40 5.43 18.67
N ALA A 39 -9.00 4.26 18.53
CA ALA A 39 -9.42 3.44 19.66
C ALA A 39 -8.25 3.08 20.60
N GLY A 40 -7.09 2.76 20.05
CA GLY A 40 -5.86 2.45 20.81
C GLY A 40 -5.90 1.17 21.65
N GLN A 41 -7.09 0.63 21.94
CA GLN A 41 -7.32 -0.60 22.69
C GLN A 41 -8.17 -1.54 21.85
N TYR A 42 -7.68 -2.77 21.63
CA TYR A 42 -8.27 -3.75 20.70
C TYR A 42 -8.59 -5.10 21.36
N GLY A 43 -8.65 -5.14 22.69
CA GLY A 43 -8.86 -6.39 23.43
C GLY A 43 -10.13 -7.12 23.06
N THR A 44 -11.24 -6.42 22.86
CA THR A 44 -12.53 -6.97 22.45
C THR A 44 -12.49 -7.52 21.04
N GLU A 45 -11.97 -6.72 20.09
CA GLU A 45 -11.87 -7.09 18.68
C GLU A 45 -10.93 -8.28 18.47
N ILE A 46 -9.79 -8.30 19.16
CA ILE A 46 -8.85 -9.43 19.14
C ILE A 46 -9.52 -10.69 19.70
N SER A 47 -10.28 -10.58 20.80
CA SER A 47 -11.01 -11.71 21.35
C SER A 47 -12.04 -12.25 20.36
N ALA A 48 -12.79 -11.36 19.70
CA ALA A 48 -13.74 -11.74 18.67
C ALA A 48 -13.06 -12.43 17.48
N LEU A 49 -11.95 -11.87 16.96
CA LEU A 49 -11.18 -12.46 15.86
C LEU A 49 -10.60 -13.84 16.20
N MET A 50 -10.34 -14.12 17.47
CA MET A 50 -9.76 -15.37 17.96
C MET A 50 -10.80 -16.33 18.54
N SER A 51 -12.10 -15.99 18.53
CA SER A 51 -13.17 -16.80 19.13
C SER A 51 -13.45 -18.10 18.38
N GLN A 52 -13.05 -18.17 17.11
CA GLN A 52 -13.19 -19.34 16.26
C GLN A 52 -11.98 -19.47 15.33
N PRO A 53 -11.70 -20.66 14.78
CA PRO A 53 -10.65 -20.82 13.78
C PRO A 53 -10.95 -19.99 12.52
N VAL A 54 -9.97 -19.18 12.10
CA VAL A 54 -10.01 -18.44 10.84
C VAL A 54 -8.67 -18.59 10.13
N ASP A 55 -8.71 -18.82 8.82
CA ASP A 55 -7.49 -19.02 8.04
C ASP A 55 -6.77 -17.70 7.78
N LEU A 56 -7.54 -16.62 7.53
CA LEU A 56 -7.01 -15.31 7.13
C LEU A 56 -7.67 -14.18 7.91
N ILE A 57 -6.85 -13.24 8.38
CA ILE A 57 -7.27 -11.96 8.96
C ILE A 57 -6.77 -10.83 8.08
N HIS A 58 -7.68 -10.09 7.47
CA HIS A 58 -7.39 -8.87 6.71
C HIS A 58 -7.58 -7.63 7.58
N SER A 59 -6.64 -6.67 7.46
CA SER A 59 -6.75 -5.37 8.13
C SER A 59 -6.24 -4.23 7.26
N SER A 60 -6.97 -3.11 7.28
CA SER A 60 -6.54 -1.81 6.77
C SER A 60 -6.23 -0.80 7.86
N LEU A 61 -6.11 -1.23 9.10
CA LEU A 61 -5.61 -0.38 10.19
C LEU A 61 -4.27 0.26 9.80
N TRP A 62 -4.02 1.47 10.28
CA TRP A 62 -2.78 2.19 10.00
C TRP A 62 -2.36 3.06 11.19
N GLY A 63 -1.12 3.58 11.14
CA GLY A 63 -0.60 4.48 12.17
C GLY A 63 -0.52 3.82 13.55
N GLY A 64 -0.80 4.62 14.56
CA GLY A 64 -0.78 4.18 15.96
C GLY A 64 -1.80 3.06 16.26
N ASP A 65 -2.93 3.06 15.58
CA ASP A 65 -3.96 2.02 15.72
C ASP A 65 -3.45 0.66 15.24
N LEU A 66 -2.77 0.61 14.09
CA LEU A 66 -2.16 -0.63 13.61
C LEU A 66 -1.05 -1.10 14.56
N GLN A 67 -0.21 -0.18 15.02
CA GLN A 67 0.86 -0.52 15.96
C GLN A 67 0.30 -1.08 17.27
N ALA A 68 -0.72 -0.44 17.84
CA ALA A 68 -1.38 -0.89 19.05
C ALA A 68 -2.06 -2.27 18.85
N PHE A 69 -2.72 -2.48 17.72
CA PHE A 69 -3.34 -3.77 17.37
C PHE A 69 -2.30 -4.89 17.30
N ILE A 70 -1.16 -4.67 16.62
CA ILE A 70 -0.09 -5.67 16.53
C ILE A 70 0.49 -5.99 17.91
N LEU A 71 0.83 -4.96 18.70
CA LEU A 71 1.42 -5.13 20.02
C LEU A 71 0.49 -5.86 21.01
N GLN A 72 -0.83 -5.75 20.86
CA GLN A 72 -1.83 -6.42 21.69
C GLN A 72 -2.17 -7.82 21.19
N SER A 73 -2.15 -8.07 19.88
CA SER A 73 -2.56 -9.35 19.29
C SER A 73 -1.43 -10.37 19.13
N ALA A 74 -0.20 -9.91 18.85
CA ALA A 74 0.95 -10.79 18.67
C ALA A 74 1.26 -11.65 19.92
N PRO A 75 1.32 -11.10 21.15
CA PRO A 75 1.53 -11.91 22.36
C PRO A 75 0.41 -12.92 22.62
N ARG A 76 -0.81 -12.68 22.12
CA ARG A 76 -1.95 -13.59 22.23
C ARG A 76 -1.92 -14.73 21.21
N GLY A 77 -0.92 -14.75 20.33
CA GLY A 77 -0.71 -15.84 19.37
C GLY A 77 -1.58 -15.75 18.11
N MET A 78 -2.24 -14.62 17.83
CA MET A 78 -3.11 -14.47 16.66
C MET A 78 -2.36 -14.73 15.34
N PHE A 79 -1.15 -14.20 15.18
CA PHE A 79 -0.31 -14.38 13.98
C PHE A 79 0.23 -15.81 13.80
N LYS A 80 0.14 -16.65 14.83
CA LYS A 80 0.50 -18.08 14.74
C LYS A 80 -0.67 -18.95 14.33
N LYS A 81 -1.90 -18.46 14.57
CA LYS A 81 -3.13 -19.22 14.31
C LYS A 81 -3.74 -18.90 12.96
N SER A 82 -3.51 -17.70 12.45
CA SER A 82 -4.09 -17.20 11.20
C SER A 82 -3.02 -16.51 10.35
N GLN A 83 -3.14 -16.61 9.04
CA GLN A 83 -2.39 -15.72 8.15
C GLN A 83 -2.93 -14.31 8.27
N VAL A 84 -2.08 -13.35 8.60
CA VAL A 84 -2.50 -11.95 8.74
C VAL A 84 -2.02 -11.13 7.55
N VAL A 85 -2.93 -10.34 6.99
CA VAL A 85 -2.68 -9.42 5.85
C VAL A 85 -2.96 -8.00 6.31
N LEU A 86 -1.94 -7.15 6.29
CA LEU A 86 -1.97 -5.75 6.71
C LEU A 86 -1.68 -4.86 5.50
N THR A 87 -2.71 -4.27 4.91
CA THR A 87 -2.58 -3.56 3.63
C THR A 87 -1.87 -2.20 3.70
N ALA A 88 -1.59 -1.70 4.89
CA ALA A 88 -0.97 -0.40 5.11
C ALA A 88 0.08 -0.44 6.26
N ALA A 89 0.98 -1.44 6.27
CA ALA A 89 1.84 -1.69 7.42
C ALA A 89 3.30 -1.22 7.31
N ASP A 90 3.77 -0.82 6.13
CA ASP A 90 5.18 -0.47 5.92
C ASP A 90 5.70 0.61 6.89
N HIS A 91 4.87 1.60 7.17
CA HIS A 91 5.26 2.75 7.99
C HIS A 91 5.38 2.46 9.49
N VAL A 92 4.81 1.36 9.98
CA VAL A 92 4.95 0.97 11.40
C VAL A 92 6.12 0.03 11.65
N LEU A 93 6.73 -0.55 10.61
CA LEU A 93 7.85 -1.49 10.73
C LEU A 93 9.05 -0.91 11.50
N PRO A 94 9.51 0.34 11.24
CA PRO A 94 10.64 0.90 11.98
C PRO A 94 10.37 1.01 13.48
N GLY A 95 9.14 1.35 13.88
CA GLY A 95 8.75 1.49 15.27
C GLY A 95 8.48 0.17 15.99
N LEU A 96 8.04 -0.85 15.27
CA LEU A 96 7.79 -2.18 15.83
C LEU A 96 9.07 -2.99 16.01
N GLY A 97 10.01 -2.90 15.06
CA GLY A 97 11.24 -3.68 15.08
C GLY A 97 10.94 -5.19 15.25
N ASN A 98 11.63 -5.85 16.17
CA ASN A 98 11.47 -7.29 16.45
C ASN A 98 10.13 -7.68 17.08
N LYS A 99 9.24 -6.73 17.36
CA LYS A 99 7.87 -7.00 17.81
C LYS A 99 6.92 -7.23 16.63
N MET A 100 7.35 -6.95 15.39
CA MET A 100 6.59 -7.30 14.21
C MET A 100 6.66 -8.81 13.97
N PRO A 101 5.53 -9.54 13.95
CA PRO A 101 5.55 -10.98 13.72
C PRO A 101 6.07 -11.33 12.33
N ASP A 102 6.96 -12.32 12.26
CA ASP A 102 7.44 -12.89 10.99
C ASP A 102 6.32 -13.58 10.22
N GLY A 103 6.43 -13.63 8.90
CA GLY A 103 5.47 -14.26 8.01
C GLY A 103 4.19 -13.44 7.77
N THR A 104 4.05 -12.26 8.38
CA THR A 104 2.90 -11.37 8.11
C THR A 104 2.97 -10.82 6.70
N ILE A 105 1.87 -10.91 5.95
CA ILE A 105 1.79 -10.29 4.62
C ILE A 105 1.48 -8.81 4.82
N ILE A 106 2.31 -7.96 4.26
CA ILE A 106 2.10 -6.51 4.34
C ILE A 106 2.04 -5.84 2.97
N GLY A 107 1.36 -4.72 2.91
CA GLY A 107 1.35 -3.77 1.81
C GLY A 107 1.61 -2.34 2.28
N ALA A 108 1.73 -1.42 1.34
CA ALA A 108 1.95 0.01 1.56
C ALA A 108 1.08 0.90 0.67
N ARG A 109 0.06 0.36 0.06
CA ARG A 109 -0.77 1.05 -0.96
C ARG A 109 0.06 1.59 -2.13
N GLY A 110 1.08 0.84 -2.51
CA GLY A 110 2.08 1.15 -3.53
C GLY A 110 3.35 0.36 -3.27
N ALA A 111 4.31 0.43 -4.17
CA ALA A 111 5.61 -0.22 -4.02
C ALA A 111 6.60 0.71 -3.29
N TYR A 112 6.40 0.92 -2.00
CA TYR A 112 7.20 1.83 -1.17
C TYR A 112 8.14 1.12 -0.22
N GLY A 113 9.09 1.87 0.35
CA GLY A 113 9.98 1.36 1.38
C GLY A 113 10.75 0.13 0.92
N LEU A 114 10.71 -0.92 1.73
CA LEU A 114 11.34 -2.21 1.42
C LEU A 114 10.77 -2.90 0.17
N MET A 115 9.58 -2.51 -0.28
CA MET A 115 8.93 -3.03 -1.49
C MET A 115 9.23 -2.22 -2.75
N ALA A 116 9.93 -1.09 -2.64
CA ALA A 116 10.23 -0.24 -3.79
C ALA A 116 11.10 -0.98 -4.82
N PRO A 117 10.85 -0.79 -6.12
CA PRO A 117 11.64 -1.45 -7.15
C PRO A 117 13.09 -0.95 -7.13
N PRO A 118 14.08 -1.81 -7.42
CA PRO A 118 15.47 -1.39 -7.51
C PRO A 118 15.64 -0.43 -8.71
N SER A 119 16.19 0.74 -8.44
CA SER A 119 16.55 1.73 -9.47
C SER A 119 17.60 2.71 -8.93
N PRO A 120 18.38 3.38 -9.80
CA PRO A 120 19.31 4.42 -9.36
C PRO A 120 18.61 5.54 -8.59
N LEU A 121 17.40 5.92 -9.01
CA LEU A 121 16.60 6.95 -8.34
C LEU A 121 16.14 6.51 -6.95
N ASN A 122 15.72 5.25 -6.79
CA ASN A 122 15.38 4.70 -5.49
C ASN A 122 16.60 4.59 -4.57
N THR A 123 17.73 4.14 -5.08
CA THR A 123 18.98 4.07 -4.32
C THR A 123 19.42 5.45 -3.82
N TRP A 124 19.37 6.45 -4.68
CA TRP A 124 19.65 7.83 -4.29
C TRP A 124 18.69 8.32 -3.21
N TRP A 125 17.38 8.12 -3.40
CA TRP A 125 16.35 8.54 -2.45
C TRP A 125 16.52 7.87 -1.10
N TRP A 126 16.69 6.55 -1.08
CA TRP A 126 16.91 5.78 0.13
C TRP A 126 18.11 6.27 0.92
N ASN A 127 19.26 6.39 0.27
CA ASN A 127 20.49 6.80 0.90
C ASN A 127 20.42 8.24 1.44
N THR A 128 19.86 9.17 0.65
CA THR A 128 19.70 10.58 1.03
C THR A 128 18.79 10.71 2.24
N TYR A 129 17.64 10.06 2.22
CA TYR A 129 16.67 10.10 3.30
C TYR A 129 17.23 9.44 4.58
N SER A 130 17.77 8.23 4.44
CA SER A 130 18.31 7.49 5.59
C SER A 130 19.47 8.22 6.26
N LYS A 131 20.33 8.90 5.48
CA LYS A 131 21.40 9.73 6.01
C LYS A 131 20.87 10.95 6.80
N ALA A 132 19.78 11.55 6.32
CA ALA A 132 19.22 12.75 6.94
C ALA A 132 18.44 12.44 8.24
N TYR A 133 17.75 11.30 8.30
CA TYR A 133 16.79 11.00 9.37
C TYR A 133 17.13 9.77 10.20
N ASN A 134 18.22 9.08 9.91
CA ASN A 134 18.64 7.82 10.57
C ASN A 134 17.56 6.73 10.59
N VAL A 135 16.69 6.74 9.57
CA VAL A 135 15.63 5.73 9.33
C VAL A 135 15.38 5.66 7.83
N TYR A 136 15.01 4.49 7.32
CA TYR A 136 14.69 4.36 5.91
C TYR A 136 13.33 4.99 5.56
N PRO A 137 13.15 5.48 4.31
CA PRO A 137 11.89 6.07 3.88
C PRO A 137 10.79 5.02 3.78
N VAL A 138 9.63 5.33 4.32
CA VAL A 138 8.40 4.55 4.22
C VAL A 138 7.40 5.26 3.28
N GLN A 139 6.16 4.81 3.22
CA GLN A 139 5.14 5.33 2.30
C GLN A 139 5.06 6.87 2.23
N ALA A 140 4.97 7.57 3.36
CA ALA A 140 4.72 9.01 3.35
C ALA A 140 5.82 9.83 2.67
N PRO A 141 7.12 9.66 3.00
CA PRO A 141 8.20 10.34 2.27
C PRO A 141 8.26 9.96 0.78
N TYR A 142 7.98 8.70 0.40
CA TYR A 142 7.91 8.34 -1.02
C TYR A 142 6.81 9.11 -1.75
N ARG A 143 5.62 9.21 -1.17
CA ARG A 143 4.51 9.96 -1.76
C ARG A 143 4.81 11.45 -1.89
N MET A 144 5.49 12.03 -0.91
CA MET A 144 5.91 13.42 -0.98
C MET A 144 6.92 13.64 -2.11
N ALA A 145 7.91 12.74 -2.24
CA ALA A 145 8.86 12.80 -3.34
C ALA A 145 8.15 12.71 -4.72
N GLN A 146 7.21 11.78 -4.87
CA GLN A 146 6.39 11.65 -6.07
C GLN A 146 5.61 12.93 -6.39
N ALA A 147 4.97 13.53 -5.38
CA ALA A 147 4.19 14.75 -5.54
C ALA A 147 5.07 15.94 -5.97
N LEU A 148 6.24 16.10 -5.34
CA LEU A 148 7.18 17.18 -5.69
C LEU A 148 7.77 17.00 -7.09
N MET A 149 8.09 15.78 -7.51
CA MET A 149 8.56 15.48 -8.86
C MET A 149 7.46 15.76 -9.90
N GLY A 150 6.21 15.39 -9.61
CA GLY A 150 5.06 15.72 -10.46
C GLY A 150 4.79 17.23 -10.52
N LEU A 151 4.88 17.94 -9.41
CA LEU A 151 4.75 19.39 -9.37
C LEU A 151 5.84 20.08 -10.21
N LYS A 152 7.10 19.64 -10.06
CA LYS A 152 8.22 20.14 -10.90
C LYS A 152 7.89 19.98 -12.37
N LEU A 153 7.48 18.76 -12.80
CA LEU A 153 7.10 18.49 -14.18
C LEU A 153 5.96 19.41 -14.66
N ALA A 154 4.92 19.58 -13.83
CA ALA A 154 3.79 20.44 -14.17
C ALA A 154 4.19 21.90 -14.35
N VAL A 155 5.04 22.42 -13.45
CA VAL A 155 5.56 23.79 -13.53
C VAL A 155 6.40 23.98 -14.79
N GLU A 156 7.32 23.07 -15.08
CA GLU A 156 8.19 23.15 -16.27
C GLU A 156 7.39 23.13 -17.57
N LYS A 157 6.42 22.22 -17.68
CA LYS A 157 5.49 22.17 -18.84
C LYS A 157 4.66 23.44 -18.96
N ALA A 158 4.09 23.92 -17.87
CA ALA A 158 3.26 25.11 -17.85
C ALA A 158 4.05 26.38 -18.17
N MET A 159 5.28 26.51 -17.67
CA MET A 159 6.16 27.62 -18.02
C MET A 159 6.57 27.61 -19.50
N ALA A 160 6.90 26.44 -20.04
CA ALA A 160 7.21 26.31 -21.46
C ALA A 160 6.03 26.75 -22.33
N ALA A 161 4.80 26.31 -22.01
CA ALA A 161 3.59 26.72 -22.72
C ALA A 161 3.26 28.21 -22.54
N ASN A 162 3.64 28.83 -21.42
CA ASN A 162 3.38 30.23 -21.07
C ASN A 162 4.58 31.16 -21.37
N LYS A 163 5.43 30.78 -22.34
CA LYS A 163 6.60 31.56 -22.77
C LYS A 163 7.52 32.01 -21.63
N GLY A 164 7.77 31.13 -20.68
CA GLY A 164 8.63 31.35 -19.51
C GLY A 164 7.99 32.20 -18.37
N LYS A 165 6.77 32.68 -18.53
CA LYS A 165 6.07 33.44 -17.47
C LYS A 165 5.48 32.49 -16.41
N LYS A 166 5.38 32.97 -15.18
CA LYS A 166 4.76 32.22 -14.08
C LYS A 166 3.34 31.76 -14.44
N PRO A 167 3.04 30.48 -14.47
CA PRO A 167 1.71 29.99 -14.81
C PRO A 167 0.72 30.16 -13.64
N SER A 168 -0.57 30.19 -13.94
CA SER A 168 -1.61 30.09 -12.91
C SER A 168 -1.71 28.66 -12.39
N THR A 169 -2.41 28.47 -11.26
CA THR A 169 -2.67 27.15 -10.67
C THR A 169 -3.44 26.25 -11.63
N GLU A 170 -4.40 26.81 -12.37
CA GLU A 170 -5.23 26.08 -13.35
C GLU A 170 -4.37 25.56 -14.52
N ILE A 171 -3.44 26.36 -15.03
CA ILE A 171 -2.52 25.95 -16.08
C ILE A 171 -1.58 24.85 -15.58
N MET A 172 -1.06 24.97 -14.35
CA MET A 172 -0.24 23.91 -13.74
C MET A 172 -1.03 22.60 -13.56
N ALA A 173 -2.26 22.68 -13.04
CA ALA A 173 -3.12 21.52 -12.87
C ALA A 173 -3.47 20.85 -14.21
N ALA A 174 -3.76 21.66 -15.24
CA ALA A 174 -4.01 21.15 -16.60
C ALA A 174 -2.77 20.45 -17.19
N SER A 175 -1.56 20.97 -16.90
CA SER A 175 -0.30 20.39 -17.37
C SER A 175 0.03 19.04 -16.74
N LEU A 176 -0.57 18.71 -15.59
CA LEU A 176 -0.41 17.42 -14.93
C LEU A 176 -1.27 16.32 -15.58
N ARG A 177 -2.40 16.66 -16.17
CA ARG A 177 -3.33 15.68 -16.74
C ARG A 177 -2.65 14.80 -17.77
N GLY A 178 -2.80 13.49 -17.62
CA GLY A 178 -2.21 12.50 -18.52
C GLY A 178 -0.68 12.48 -18.52
N SER A 179 -0.03 13.19 -17.59
CA SER A 179 1.42 13.18 -17.45
C SER A 179 1.93 11.93 -16.79
N GLU A 180 3.15 11.55 -17.14
CA GLU A 180 3.89 10.46 -16.51
C GLU A 180 5.27 10.96 -16.10
N TRP A 181 5.79 10.41 -15.00
CA TRP A 181 7.16 10.70 -14.54
C TRP A 181 7.74 9.54 -13.74
N PRO A 182 9.07 9.38 -13.76
CA PRO A 182 9.76 8.44 -12.90
C PRO A 182 9.75 8.94 -11.46
N SER A 183 9.68 8.00 -10.52
CA SER A 183 9.82 8.27 -9.09
C SER A 183 10.67 7.19 -8.42
N PRO A 184 11.10 7.40 -7.16
CA PRO A 184 11.82 6.37 -6.41
C PRO A 184 11.03 5.06 -6.25
N ALA A 185 9.70 5.10 -6.31
CA ALA A 185 8.83 3.92 -6.24
C ALA A 185 8.34 3.43 -7.61
N GLY A 186 9.01 3.79 -8.69
CA GLY A 186 8.61 3.45 -10.05
C GLY A 186 7.90 4.59 -10.79
N LYS A 187 7.29 4.27 -11.92
CA LYS A 187 6.59 5.24 -12.76
C LYS A 187 5.25 5.64 -12.13
N ILE A 188 4.96 6.93 -12.17
CA ILE A 188 3.66 7.52 -11.86
C ILE A 188 2.97 7.92 -13.15
N SER A 189 1.68 7.65 -13.27
CA SER A 189 0.86 8.03 -14.42
C SER A 189 -0.43 8.69 -13.94
N MET A 190 -0.72 9.91 -14.41
CA MET A 190 -1.98 10.61 -14.15
C MET A 190 -3.06 10.09 -15.10
N ALA A 191 -3.60 8.90 -14.81
CA ALA A 191 -4.40 8.11 -15.74
C ALA A 191 -5.90 8.07 -15.40
N LEU A 192 -6.29 8.13 -14.13
CA LEU A 192 -7.70 8.04 -13.73
C LEU A 192 -8.35 9.41 -13.57
N SER A 193 -9.67 9.46 -13.47
CA SER A 193 -10.45 10.69 -13.29
C SER A 193 -10.08 11.78 -14.29
N ASN A 194 -10.08 11.45 -15.58
CA ASN A 194 -9.65 12.36 -16.65
C ASN A 194 -8.22 12.90 -16.47
N GLY A 195 -7.33 12.06 -15.95
CA GLY A 195 -5.92 12.44 -15.70
C GLY A 195 -5.70 13.25 -14.42
N GLN A 196 -6.65 13.27 -13.51
CA GLN A 196 -6.53 13.98 -12.22
C GLN A 196 -6.09 13.06 -11.07
N GLN A 197 -6.13 11.74 -11.25
CA GLN A 197 -5.71 10.76 -10.27
C GLN A 197 -4.54 9.93 -10.79
N ALA A 198 -3.49 9.84 -9.98
CA ALA A 198 -2.32 9.04 -10.27
C ALA A 198 -2.55 7.56 -10.01
N ILE A 199 -2.00 6.72 -10.88
CA ILE A 199 -1.83 5.29 -10.65
C ILE A 199 -0.35 4.93 -10.61
N GLN A 200 -0.03 3.84 -9.94
CA GLN A 200 1.31 3.28 -9.82
C GLN A 200 1.24 1.78 -9.52
N ASP A 201 2.35 1.11 -9.69
CA ASP A 201 2.49 -0.27 -9.26
C ASP A 201 2.30 -0.39 -7.75
N THR A 202 1.79 -1.55 -7.32
CA THR A 202 1.71 -1.90 -5.90
C THR A 202 2.57 -3.12 -5.61
N ALA A 203 2.84 -3.35 -4.33
CA ALA A 203 3.58 -4.51 -3.90
C ALA A 203 3.09 -5.01 -2.55
N ILE A 204 3.29 -6.31 -2.32
CA ILE A 204 3.14 -6.98 -1.04
C ILE A 204 4.41 -7.77 -0.74
N GLY A 205 4.66 -8.08 0.53
CA GLY A 205 5.78 -8.92 0.94
C GLY A 205 5.51 -9.54 2.30
N ARG A 206 6.32 -10.54 2.68
CA ARG A 206 6.26 -11.19 4.00
C ARG A 206 7.31 -10.62 4.92
N THR A 207 6.94 -10.31 6.14
CA THR A 207 7.88 -9.79 7.14
C THR A 207 8.80 -10.89 7.64
N GLN A 208 10.08 -10.53 7.85
CA GLN A 208 11.09 -11.36 8.48
C GLN A 208 12.04 -10.47 9.29
N TRP A 209 12.20 -10.76 10.58
CA TRP A 209 13.20 -10.05 11.39
C TRP A 209 14.62 -10.43 10.96
N ASN A 210 15.46 -9.43 10.75
CA ASN A 210 16.87 -9.63 10.45
C ASN A 210 17.73 -9.19 11.63
N GLU A 211 18.28 -10.17 12.34
CA GLU A 211 19.06 -9.93 13.56
C GLU A 211 20.34 -9.14 13.30
N ALA A 212 21.01 -9.38 12.17
CA ALA A 212 22.26 -8.70 11.83
C ALA A 212 22.04 -7.22 11.49
N LYS A 213 20.92 -6.89 10.84
CA LYS A 213 20.55 -5.51 10.46
C LYS A 213 19.73 -4.81 11.53
N LYS A 214 19.25 -5.52 12.56
CA LYS A 214 18.34 -5.01 13.59
C LYS A 214 17.10 -4.33 13.01
N MET A 215 16.55 -4.90 11.92
CA MET A 215 15.36 -4.38 11.25
C MET A 215 14.51 -5.50 10.65
N VAL A 216 13.22 -5.20 10.44
CA VAL A 216 12.35 -6.05 9.65
C VAL A 216 12.76 -5.95 8.18
N MET A 217 12.93 -7.08 7.53
CA MET A 217 13.09 -7.21 6.09
C MET A 217 11.82 -7.78 5.49
N LEU A 218 11.73 -7.81 4.16
CA LEU A 218 10.63 -8.46 3.45
C LEU A 218 11.18 -9.54 2.54
N GLU A 219 10.49 -10.67 2.56
CA GLU A 219 10.70 -11.80 1.66
C GLU A 219 9.49 -11.96 0.74
N ASP A 220 9.61 -12.78 -0.30
CA ASP A 220 8.54 -13.09 -1.26
C ASP A 220 7.84 -11.84 -1.79
N ILE A 221 8.60 -10.79 -2.09
CA ILE A 221 8.04 -9.55 -2.60
C ILE A 221 7.42 -9.80 -3.98
N GLN A 222 6.13 -9.53 -4.08
CA GLN A 222 5.38 -9.58 -5.32
C GLN A 222 4.91 -8.16 -5.70
N ARG A 223 5.15 -7.79 -6.96
CA ARG A 223 4.77 -6.49 -7.52
C ARG A 223 3.72 -6.69 -8.59
N PHE A 224 2.76 -5.81 -8.62
CA PHE A 224 1.64 -5.82 -9.54
C PHE A 224 1.62 -4.50 -10.31
N ASN A 225 1.50 -4.59 -11.63
CA ASN A 225 1.42 -3.41 -12.49
C ASN A 225 0.22 -2.53 -12.12
N ALA A 226 0.37 -1.22 -12.29
CA ALA A 226 -0.69 -0.25 -12.05
C ALA A 226 -2.00 -0.62 -12.77
N THR A 227 -1.93 -1.12 -13.99
CA THR A 227 -3.08 -1.55 -14.81
C THR A 227 -3.71 -2.86 -14.37
N CYS A 228 -3.05 -3.62 -13.49
CA CYS A 228 -3.61 -4.82 -12.87
C CYS A 228 -4.46 -4.50 -11.64
N VAL A 229 -4.08 -3.45 -10.90
CA VAL A 229 -4.63 -3.14 -9.58
C VAL A 229 -5.45 -1.86 -9.52
N ASN A 230 -5.68 -1.24 -10.68
CA ASN A 230 -6.55 -0.08 -10.81
C ASN A 230 -7.59 -0.33 -11.91
N PRO A 231 -8.80 0.24 -11.78
CA PRO A 231 -9.83 0.13 -12.81
C PRO A 231 -9.36 0.81 -14.11
N PRO A 232 -9.89 0.39 -15.26
CA PRO A 232 -9.77 1.14 -16.51
C PRO A 232 -10.32 2.57 -16.38
N LEU A 233 -9.88 3.45 -17.30
CA LEU A 233 -10.36 4.83 -17.36
C LEU A 233 -11.90 4.87 -17.39
N ASN A 234 -12.49 5.79 -16.62
CA ASN A 234 -13.93 6.02 -16.51
C ASN A 234 -14.76 4.88 -15.87
N ILE A 235 -14.12 3.86 -15.32
CA ILE A 235 -14.79 2.81 -14.55
C ILE A 235 -14.58 3.11 -13.04
N LYS A 236 -15.66 3.12 -12.27
CA LYS A 236 -15.57 3.24 -10.81
C LYS A 236 -14.99 1.96 -10.22
N SER A 237 -14.18 2.08 -9.16
CA SER A 237 -13.55 0.93 -8.50
C SER A 237 -14.56 -0.14 -8.09
N GLU A 238 -15.67 0.26 -7.51
CA GLU A 238 -16.71 -0.69 -7.10
C GLU A 238 -17.32 -1.48 -8.27
N ASP A 239 -17.61 -0.81 -9.39
CA ASP A 239 -18.18 -1.46 -10.58
C ASP A 239 -17.14 -2.39 -11.21
N TRP A 240 -15.88 -2.00 -11.20
CA TRP A 240 -14.78 -2.84 -11.67
C TRP A 240 -14.58 -4.08 -10.81
N LEU A 241 -14.61 -3.95 -9.49
CA LEU A 241 -14.56 -5.09 -8.57
C LEU A 241 -15.75 -6.03 -8.78
N LYS A 242 -16.97 -5.50 -8.88
CA LYS A 242 -18.19 -6.29 -9.16
C LYS A 242 -18.14 -7.02 -10.50
N SER A 243 -17.46 -6.47 -11.50
CA SER A 243 -17.30 -7.09 -12.83
C SER A 243 -16.25 -8.21 -12.87
N GLY A 244 -15.59 -8.54 -11.74
CA GLY A 244 -14.49 -9.50 -11.72
C GLY A 244 -13.22 -8.96 -12.37
N PHE A 245 -12.94 -7.68 -12.16
CA PHE A 245 -11.73 -7.00 -12.66
C PHE A 245 -11.65 -6.91 -14.19
N ALA A 246 -12.79 -6.70 -14.86
CA ALA A 246 -12.84 -6.62 -16.32
C ALA A 246 -11.84 -5.57 -16.85
N GLY A 247 -11.01 -5.98 -17.83
CA GLY A 247 -9.99 -5.15 -18.44
C GLY A 247 -8.70 -4.97 -17.62
N ALA A 248 -8.54 -5.66 -16.49
CA ALA A 248 -7.26 -5.69 -15.77
C ALA A 248 -6.16 -6.30 -16.65
N LYS A 249 -4.98 -5.65 -16.67
CA LYS A 249 -3.80 -6.13 -17.40
C LYS A 249 -2.72 -6.51 -16.38
N CYS A 250 -2.67 -7.80 -16.05
CA CYS A 250 -1.82 -8.34 -15.00
C CYS A 250 -0.57 -9.02 -15.57
N ASP A 251 0.14 -8.35 -16.46
CA ASP A 251 1.45 -8.79 -16.90
C ASP A 251 2.40 -8.79 -15.70
N SER A 252 3.40 -9.69 -15.71
CA SER A 252 4.35 -9.79 -14.61
C SER A 252 5.09 -8.45 -14.41
N ALA A 253 4.92 -7.83 -13.25
CA ALA A 253 5.68 -6.63 -12.91
C ALA A 253 7.17 -6.95 -12.80
N ALA A 254 8.03 -6.02 -13.23
CA ALA A 254 9.48 -6.19 -13.13
C ALA A 254 9.91 -6.35 -11.66
N GLY A 255 10.82 -7.29 -11.40
CA GLY A 255 11.43 -7.50 -10.09
C GLY A 255 10.64 -8.35 -9.11
N ASN A 256 9.72 -9.18 -9.59
CA ASN A 256 9.13 -10.23 -8.77
C ASN A 256 10.19 -11.29 -8.44
N ASP A 257 10.27 -11.65 -7.16
CA ASP A 257 11.05 -12.78 -6.74
C ASP A 257 10.49 -14.05 -7.40
N LYS A 258 11.37 -14.95 -7.82
CA LYS A 258 10.96 -16.18 -8.49
C LYS A 258 9.94 -16.91 -7.63
N LYS A 259 8.83 -17.39 -8.25
CA LYS A 259 7.79 -18.18 -7.60
C LYS A 259 8.40 -19.16 -6.61
N PRO A 260 7.87 -19.29 -5.39
CA PRO A 260 8.27 -20.36 -4.50
C PRO A 260 8.09 -21.69 -5.24
N LYS A 261 9.13 -22.51 -5.23
CA LYS A 261 9.01 -23.88 -5.70
C LYS A 261 7.93 -24.56 -4.87
N LYS A 262 6.94 -25.14 -5.55
CA LYS A 262 5.87 -25.94 -4.93
C LYS A 262 6.43 -27.02 -4.04
#